data_8d43854fbd7b6054542fd9e1574b25d2
#
_entry.id   8d43854fbd7b6054542fd9e1574b25d2
#
_cell.length_a   1.000
_cell.length_b   1.000
_cell.length_c   1.000
_cell.angle_alpha   90.00
_cell.angle_beta   90.00
_cell.angle_gamma   90.00
#
_symmetry.space_group_name_H-M   'P 1'
#
loop_
_entity.id
_entity.type
_entity.pdbx_description
1 polymer ?
#
loop_
_entity_poly.entity_id
_entity_poly.type
_entity_poly.pdbx_seq_one_letter_code
_entity_poly.pdbx_strand_id
1 'polypeptide(L)'
;MAQDIFVCMNISPLSLYPAIAHEIRLRCLLLLLEHRELCVCELTHAIGAAQPTISRHLANLREVELVSDRREGLWIHYRINPELPAWVTNVLRETAQGVRGMPPFVEDLTALKNMPNRPGAPRCA
;
A
#
# COMPACT_ATOMS: atom_id res chain seq x y z
N MET A 1 -4.96 28.58 1.80
CA MET A 1 -4.89 28.09 1.41
C MET A 1 -4.44 27.98 0.48
N ALA A 2 -4.09 28.05 0.20
CA ALA A 2 -3.79 27.82 -0.59
C ALA A 2 -3.36 27.18 -1.12
N GLN A 3 -3.08 26.94 -1.16
CA GLN A 3 -2.67 26.35 -1.74
C GLN A 3 -2.67 25.50 -2.24
N ASP A 4 -2.65 25.21 -1.98
CA ASP A 4 -2.86 24.17 -2.38
C ASP A 4 -3.18 24.10 -3.58
N ILE A 5 -3.20 24.84 -4.03
CA ILE A 5 -3.43 24.89 -5.17
C ILE A 5 -2.60 24.17 -6.01
N PHE A 6 -1.46 24.34 -5.98
CA PHE A 6 -0.59 23.66 -6.74
C PHE A 6 -0.55 22.35 -6.27
N VAL A 7 -1.18 22.07 -5.34
CA VAL A 7 -1.17 20.79 -4.93
C VAL A 7 -1.94 20.05 -5.86
N CYS A 8 -1.40 19.12 -6.43
CA CYS A 8 -2.04 18.30 -7.35
C CYS A 8 -2.85 17.24 -6.75
N MET A 9 -2.82 17.11 -5.45
CA MET A 9 -3.54 16.03 -4.83
C MET A 9 -4.97 16.39 -4.66
N ASN A 10 -5.85 15.49 -5.07
CA ASN A 10 -7.27 15.67 -4.89
C ASN A 10 -7.83 14.82 -3.79
N ILE A 11 -6.99 14.42 -2.87
CA ILE A 11 -7.43 13.58 -1.78
C ILE A 11 -8.23 14.39 -0.77
N SER A 12 -9.42 13.91 -0.48
CA SER A 12 -10.25 14.49 0.56
C SER A 12 -10.64 13.39 1.52
N PRO A 13 -11.20 13.72 2.67
CA PRO A 13 -11.68 12.66 3.57
C PRO A 13 -12.69 11.74 2.91
N LEU A 14 -13.48 12.28 1.98
CA LEU A 14 -14.49 11.47 1.32
C LEU A 14 -13.93 10.53 0.29
N SER A 15 -12.71 10.73 -0.17
CA SER A 15 -12.05 9.76 -1.03
C SER A 15 -11.13 8.87 -0.22
N LEU A 16 -10.52 9.39 0.84
CA LEU A 16 -9.60 8.62 1.65
C LEU A 16 -10.31 7.53 2.46
N TYR A 17 -11.31 7.93 3.24
CA TYR A 17 -11.88 6.98 4.18
C TYR A 17 -12.59 5.81 3.50
N PRO A 18 -13.34 5.99 2.43
CA PRO A 18 -13.88 4.82 1.74
C PRO A 18 -12.79 3.91 1.18
N ALA A 19 -11.68 4.51 0.72
CA ALA A 19 -10.61 3.70 0.16
C ALA A 19 -9.97 2.81 1.21
N ILE A 20 -9.78 3.31 2.42
CA ILE A 20 -9.12 2.52 3.45
C ILE A 20 -10.10 1.68 4.27
N ALA A 21 -11.39 1.82 4.03
CA ALA A 21 -12.40 1.07 4.76
C ALA A 21 -12.69 -0.27 4.10
N HIS A 22 -11.69 -0.90 3.55
CA HIS A 22 -11.81 -2.21 2.95
C HIS A 22 -10.60 -3.02 3.40
N GLU A 23 -10.84 -4.23 3.87
CA GLU A 23 -9.78 -5.01 4.48
C GLU A 23 -8.57 -5.19 3.57
N ILE A 24 -8.78 -5.60 2.32
CA ILE A 24 -7.66 -5.86 1.42
C ILE A 24 -6.87 -4.58 1.15
N ARG A 25 -7.58 -3.49 0.90
CA ARG A 25 -6.90 -2.23 0.60
C ARG A 25 -6.11 -1.73 1.80
N LEU A 26 -6.70 -1.82 2.98
CA LEU A 26 -5.99 -1.40 4.18
C LEU A 26 -4.76 -2.26 4.41
N ARG A 27 -4.89 -3.57 4.22
CA ARG A 27 -3.75 -4.45 4.39
C ARG A 27 -2.62 -4.13 3.42
N CYS A 28 -2.95 -3.83 2.17
CA CYS A 28 -1.95 -3.41 1.20
C CYS A 28 -1.24 -2.14 1.65
N LEU A 29 -2.03 -1.16 2.10
CA LEU A 29 -1.45 0.12 2.49
C LEU A 29 -0.51 -0.03 3.68
N LEU A 30 -0.90 -0.85 4.67
CA LEU A 30 -0.05 -0.99 5.84
C LEU A 30 1.23 -1.76 5.53
N LEU A 31 1.17 -2.71 4.61
CA LEU A 31 2.39 -3.36 4.15
C LEU A 31 3.30 -2.36 3.43
N LEU A 32 2.72 -1.49 2.63
CA LEU A 32 3.52 -0.49 1.90
C LEU A 32 4.07 0.59 2.82
N LEU A 33 3.44 0.83 3.95
CA LEU A 33 4.02 1.74 4.93
C LEU A 33 5.26 1.15 5.57
N GLU A 34 5.25 -0.16 5.78
CA GLU A 34 6.37 -0.82 6.43
C GLU A 34 7.52 -1.06 5.46
N HIS A 35 7.20 -1.31 4.21
CA HIS A 35 8.19 -1.61 3.19
C HIS A 35 8.13 -0.54 2.12
N ARG A 36 9.30 -0.09 1.71
CA ARG A 36 9.39 1.02 0.81
C ARG A 36 8.65 0.80 -0.50
N GLU A 37 8.77 -0.40 -1.04
CA GLU A 37 8.18 -0.70 -2.34
C GLU A 37 7.94 -2.20 -2.41
N LEU A 38 6.79 -2.60 -2.91
CA LEU A 38 6.46 -4.02 -3.04
C LEU A 38 5.83 -4.26 -4.39
N CYS A 39 6.12 -5.41 -4.98
CA CYS A 39 5.46 -5.79 -6.22
C CYS A 39 4.17 -6.53 -5.90
N VAL A 40 3.34 -6.70 -6.93
CA VAL A 40 2.04 -7.34 -6.76
C VAL A 40 2.18 -8.74 -6.17
N CYS A 41 3.19 -9.49 -6.60
CA CYS A 41 3.34 -10.85 -6.10
C CYS A 41 3.69 -10.89 -4.62
N GLU A 42 4.43 -9.90 -4.14
CA GLU A 42 4.72 -9.85 -2.72
C GLU A 42 3.45 -9.58 -1.91
N LEU A 43 2.62 -8.66 -2.39
CA LEU A 43 1.37 -8.37 -1.72
C LEU A 43 0.41 -9.55 -1.78
N THR A 44 0.37 -10.21 -2.93
CA THR A 44 -0.47 -11.39 -3.10
C THR A 44 -0.08 -12.49 -2.12
N HIS A 45 1.22 -12.72 -2.00
CA HIS A 45 1.70 -13.73 -1.08
C HIS A 45 1.39 -13.38 0.37
N ALA A 46 1.68 -12.14 0.74
CA ALA A 46 1.52 -11.75 2.14
C ALA A 46 0.06 -11.80 2.57
N ILE A 47 -0.83 -11.33 1.71
CA ILE A 47 -2.23 -11.23 2.09
C ILE A 47 -2.98 -12.53 1.86
N GLY A 48 -2.51 -13.33 0.91
CA GLY A 48 -3.15 -14.61 0.67
C GLY A 48 -4.41 -14.51 -0.17
N ALA A 49 -4.56 -13.43 -0.93
CA ALA A 49 -5.69 -13.28 -1.83
C ALA A 49 -5.22 -13.52 -3.26
N ALA A 50 -6.17 -13.76 -4.16
CA ALA A 50 -5.84 -14.01 -5.55
C ALA A 50 -5.24 -12.76 -6.19
N GLN A 51 -4.30 -12.96 -7.11
CA GLN A 51 -3.65 -11.83 -7.74
C GLN A 51 -4.61 -10.86 -8.42
N PRO A 52 -5.64 -11.31 -9.15
CA PRO A 52 -6.56 -10.34 -9.75
C PRO A 52 -7.27 -9.48 -8.72
N THR A 53 -7.57 -10.03 -7.55
CA THR A 53 -8.18 -9.28 -6.47
C THR A 53 -7.23 -8.20 -5.96
N ILE A 54 -5.98 -8.59 -5.71
CA ILE A 54 -4.98 -7.63 -5.24
C ILE A 54 -4.79 -6.52 -6.28
N SER A 55 -4.64 -6.91 -7.54
CA SER A 55 -4.41 -5.93 -8.61
C SER A 55 -5.57 -4.95 -8.74
N ARG A 56 -6.81 -5.44 -8.59
CA ARG A 56 -7.97 -4.56 -8.68
C ARG A 56 -7.98 -3.55 -7.55
N HIS A 57 -7.65 -3.99 -6.35
CA HIS A 57 -7.63 -3.08 -5.22
C HIS A 57 -6.47 -2.09 -5.28
N LEU A 58 -5.32 -2.52 -5.79
CA LEU A 58 -4.21 -1.61 -6.00
C LEU A 58 -4.55 -0.55 -7.05
N ALA A 59 -5.28 -0.95 -8.10
CA ALA A 59 -5.72 0.02 -9.10
C ALA A 59 -6.64 1.06 -8.49
N ASN A 60 -7.52 0.62 -7.57
CA ASN A 60 -8.39 1.55 -6.87
C ASN A 60 -7.58 2.54 -6.03
N LEU A 61 -6.59 2.02 -5.31
CA LEU A 61 -5.74 2.88 -4.48
C LEU A 61 -4.93 3.86 -5.32
N ARG A 62 -4.50 3.43 -6.50
CA ARG A 62 -3.78 4.33 -7.39
C ARG A 62 -4.69 5.41 -7.94
N GLU A 63 -5.93 5.05 -8.24
CA GLU A 63 -6.87 6.02 -8.76
C GLU A 63 -7.18 7.13 -7.78
N VAL A 64 -7.24 6.81 -6.49
CA VAL A 64 -7.45 7.84 -5.48
C VAL A 64 -6.12 8.42 -4.99
N GLU A 65 -5.03 8.04 -5.63
CA GLU A 65 -3.71 8.63 -5.42
C GLU A 65 -3.08 8.32 -4.06
N LEU A 66 -3.52 7.25 -3.43
CA LEU A 66 -2.87 6.82 -2.19
C LEU A 66 -1.57 6.07 -2.47
N VAL A 67 -1.49 5.42 -3.61
CA VAL A 67 -0.27 4.72 -4.00
C VAL A 67 0.14 5.14 -5.40
N SER A 68 1.40 4.97 -5.71
CA SER A 68 1.90 5.13 -7.06
C SER A 68 2.59 3.84 -7.46
N ASP A 69 2.77 3.66 -8.76
CA ASP A 69 3.38 2.45 -9.25
C ASP A 69 4.46 2.78 -10.27
N ARG A 70 5.34 1.81 -10.49
CA ARG A 70 6.30 1.89 -11.58
C ARG A 70 6.46 0.49 -12.14
N ARG A 71 6.77 0.45 -13.42
CA ARG A 71 6.97 -0.82 -14.09
C ARG A 71 8.46 -1.03 -14.32
N GLU A 72 8.91 -2.22 -14.04
CA GLU A 72 10.28 -2.58 -14.31
C GLU A 72 10.25 -3.96 -14.95
N GLY A 73 10.40 -4.02 -16.27
CA GLY A 73 10.27 -5.27 -16.99
C GLY A 73 8.87 -5.81 -16.86
N LEU A 74 8.75 -7.02 -16.36
CA LEU A 74 7.46 -7.66 -16.17
C LEU A 74 6.88 -7.37 -14.79
N TRP A 75 7.61 -6.64 -13.95
CA TRP A 75 7.18 -6.40 -12.59
C TRP A 75 6.55 -5.03 -12.44
N ILE A 76 5.47 -4.95 -11.67
CA ILE A 76 4.86 -3.69 -11.31
C ILE A 76 5.06 -3.53 -9.81
N HIS A 77 5.71 -2.44 -9.42
CA HIS A 77 6.00 -2.15 -8.04
C HIS A 77 5.13 -1.02 -7.56
N TYR A 78 4.63 -1.14 -6.34
CA TYR A 78 3.78 -0.13 -5.74
C TYR A 78 4.44 0.44 -4.51
N ARG A 79 4.14 1.69 -4.21
CA ARG A 79 4.61 2.35 -3.00
C ARG A 79 3.57 3.36 -2.57
N ILE A 80 3.63 3.77 -1.30
CA ILE A 80 2.80 4.86 -0.85
C ILE A 80 3.20 6.09 -1.64
N ASN A 81 2.21 6.84 -2.10
CA ASN A 81 2.48 8.03 -2.90
C ASN A 81 3.30 9.01 -2.06
N PRO A 82 4.52 9.36 -2.49
CA PRO A 82 5.36 10.24 -1.69
C PRO A 82 4.88 11.67 -1.61
N GLU A 83 3.88 12.04 -2.42
CA GLU A 83 3.35 13.39 -2.44
C GLU A 83 2.11 13.56 -1.58
N LEU A 84 1.77 12.57 -0.77
CA LEU A 84 0.58 12.67 0.05
C LEU A 84 0.69 13.82 1.05
N PRO A 85 -0.41 14.52 1.30
CA PRO A 85 -0.40 15.53 2.36
C PRO A 85 -0.09 14.87 3.71
N ALA A 86 0.52 15.65 4.59
CA ALA A 86 0.91 15.11 5.88
C ALA A 86 -0.26 14.51 6.65
N TRP A 87 -1.44 15.12 6.55
CA TRP A 87 -2.56 14.59 7.32
C TRP A 87 -2.96 13.19 6.86
N VAL A 88 -2.83 12.91 5.57
CA VAL A 88 -3.15 11.58 5.05
C VAL A 88 -2.11 10.57 5.54
N THR A 89 -0.83 10.92 5.42
CA THR A 89 0.23 10.04 5.88
C THR A 89 0.08 9.78 7.39
N ASN A 90 -0.30 10.80 8.14
CA ASN A 90 -0.47 10.65 9.57
C ASN A 90 -1.64 9.72 9.91
N VAL A 91 -2.73 9.81 9.16
CA VAL A 91 -3.84 8.88 9.36
C VAL A 91 -3.37 7.45 9.14
N LEU A 92 -2.63 7.21 8.06
CA LEU A 92 -2.16 5.86 7.77
C LEU A 92 -1.20 5.37 8.84
N ARG A 93 -0.28 6.23 9.28
CA ARG A 93 0.68 5.84 10.31
C ARG A 93 0.02 5.56 11.64
N GLU A 94 -0.95 6.39 12.01
CA GLU A 94 -1.65 6.19 13.26
C GLU A 94 -2.43 4.89 13.22
N THR A 95 -3.02 4.57 12.08
CA THR A 95 -3.75 3.32 11.91
C THR A 95 -2.79 2.13 12.07
N ALA A 96 -1.64 2.21 11.40
CA ALA A 96 -0.66 1.14 11.49
C ALA A 96 -0.22 0.92 12.93
N GLN A 97 -0.02 2.01 13.65
CA GLN A 97 0.38 1.92 15.05
C GLN A 97 -0.72 1.27 15.89
N GLY A 98 -1.96 1.67 15.64
CA GLY A 98 -3.08 1.18 16.44
C GLY A 98 -3.37 -0.29 16.23
N VAL A 99 -3.03 -0.84 15.05
CA VAL A 99 -3.30 -2.25 14.78
C VAL A 99 -2.04 -3.11 14.85
N ARG A 100 -0.93 -2.55 15.34
CA ARG A 100 0.29 -3.31 15.44
C ARG A 100 0.06 -4.52 16.33
N GLY A 101 0.44 -5.69 15.85
CA GLY A 101 0.24 -6.91 16.58
C GLY A 101 -1.12 -7.54 16.44
N MET A 102 -2.03 -6.90 15.71
CA MET A 102 -3.37 -7.43 15.52
C MET A 102 -3.46 -8.25 14.23
N PRO A 103 -4.19 -9.38 14.26
CA PRO A 103 -4.46 -10.09 13.01
C PRO A 103 -5.45 -9.27 12.18
N PRO A 104 -5.39 -9.33 10.86
CA PRO A 104 -4.42 -10.09 10.07
C PRO A 104 -3.14 -9.33 9.77
N PHE A 105 -2.98 -8.12 10.30
CA PHE A 105 -1.90 -7.24 9.91
C PHE A 105 -0.53 -7.78 10.33
N VAL A 106 -0.44 -8.32 11.55
CA VAL A 106 0.82 -8.87 12.00
C VAL A 106 1.19 -10.11 11.19
N GLU A 107 0.19 -10.88 10.79
CA GLU A 107 0.45 -12.08 10.01
C GLU A 107 0.88 -11.76 8.60
N ASP A 108 0.37 -10.68 8.03
CA ASP A 108 0.79 -10.24 6.71
C ASP A 108 2.28 -9.92 6.69
N LEU A 109 2.74 -9.20 7.70
CA LEU A 109 4.15 -8.84 7.80
C LEU A 109 5.02 -10.08 7.94
N THR A 110 4.59 -11.02 8.73
CA THR A 110 5.34 -12.26 8.93
C THR A 110 5.39 -13.08 7.64
N ALA A 111 4.26 -13.16 6.94
CA ALA A 111 4.20 -13.92 5.69
C ALA A 111 5.13 -13.32 4.65
N LEU A 112 5.18 -11.99 4.58
CA LEU A 112 6.06 -11.35 3.62
C LEU A 112 7.52 -11.61 3.97
N LYS A 113 7.85 -11.51 5.25
CA LYS A 113 9.21 -11.75 5.70
C LYS A 113 9.68 -13.14 5.36
N ASN A 114 8.77 -14.13 5.42
CA ASN A 114 9.11 -15.51 5.19
C ASN A 114 8.86 -15.98 3.76
N MET A 115 8.55 -15.06 2.87
CA MET A 115 8.28 -15.42 1.47
C MET A 115 9.54 -15.95 0.79
N PRO A 116 9.51 -17.17 0.25
CA PRO A 116 10.67 -17.69 -0.46
C PRO A 116 10.83 -17.01 -1.82
N ASN A 117 12.07 -16.83 -2.24
CA ASN A 117 12.38 -16.25 -3.55
C ASN A 117 11.68 -14.92 -3.77
N ARG A 118 11.64 -14.12 -2.72
CA ARG A 118 10.94 -12.85 -2.78
C ARG A 118 11.57 -11.92 -3.80
N PRO A 119 10.80 -11.42 -4.77
CA PRO A 119 11.38 -10.62 -5.86
C PRO A 119 12.03 -9.33 -5.39
N GLY A 120 11.53 -8.73 -4.32
CA GLY A 120 12.10 -7.51 -3.81
C GLY A 120 13.31 -7.69 -2.93
N ALA A 121 13.71 -8.94 -2.67
CA ALA A 121 14.85 -9.17 -1.81
C ALA A 121 16.15 -8.85 -2.53
N PRO A 122 17.16 -8.39 -1.81
CA PRO A 122 18.40 -7.99 -2.46
C PRO A 122 19.04 -9.08 -3.31
N ARG A 123 18.85 -10.33 -2.95
CA ARG A 123 19.48 -11.39 -3.69
C ARG A 123 18.77 -11.73 -4.96
N CYS A 124 17.66 -11.11 -5.20
CA CYS A 124 16.94 -11.41 -6.41
C CYS A 124 17.54 -10.74 -7.60
N ALA A 125 18.71 -10.53 -7.59
CA ALA A 125 19.34 -9.82 -8.67
C ALA A 125 19.11 -10.47 -10.01
#